data_2f406958b57f18a1c7de9881e2feef65
#
_entry.id   2f406958b57f18a1c7de9881e2feef65
#
_cell.length_a   1.000
_cell.length_b   1.000
_cell.length_c   1.000
_cell.angle_alpha   90.00
_cell.angle_beta   90.00
_cell.angle_gamma   90.00
#
_symmetry.space_group_name_H-M   'P 1'
#
loop_
_entity.id
_entity.type
_entity.pdbx_description
1 polymer ?
#
loop_
_entity_poly.entity_id
_entity_poly.type
_entity_poly.pdbx_seq_one_letter_code
_entity_poly.pdbx_strand_id
1 'polypeptide(L)'
;LPGGGSLKRDSTLPPRKAGKRERWSGYNTGMDTVHGSEPTRAEIDSLQGPTLVEFGAAWCGYCRAARPLITSALSGASPVRHIRIEDGKGRRLGRLFGVKLWPTLIFLKDGKEMARLVRPENSDLIQRALENICKDA
;
A
#
# COMPACT_ATOMS: atom_id res chain seq x y z
N LEU A 1 -13.86 23.89 11.15
CA LEU A 1 -13.67 23.78 11.10
C LEU A 1 -13.52 23.71 10.92
N PRO A 2 -13.82 23.92 11.16
CA PRO A 2 -13.39 23.68 11.02
C PRO A 2 -13.04 23.29 10.56
N GLY A 3 -12.93 23.30 10.49
CA GLY A 3 -12.42 22.89 10.17
C GLY A 3 -12.02 22.50 9.67
N GLY A 4 -11.86 22.46 9.57
CA GLY A 4 -11.38 22.07 9.14
C GLY A 4 -10.88 21.64 8.74
N GLY A 5 -10.59 21.55 8.79
CA GLY A 5 -10.01 21.08 8.44
C GLY A 5 -9.82 20.48 7.97
N SER A 6 -9.97 20.32 8.09
CA SER A 6 -9.74 19.68 7.71
C SER A 6 -9.58 19.42 6.82
N LEU A 7 -9.59 19.54 6.54
CA LEU A 7 -9.41 19.22 5.78
C LEU A 7 -8.80 19.00 5.06
N LYS A 8 -8.25 18.89 4.82
CA LYS A 8 -7.59 18.76 4.25
C LYS A 8 -7.15 17.87 4.04
N ARG A 9 -6.80 17.33 4.17
CA ARG A 9 -6.37 16.48 4.08
C ARG A 9 -6.79 15.90 3.13
N ASP A 10 -7.07 15.91 2.89
CA ASP A 10 -7.66 15.34 2.13
C ASP A 10 -7.49 15.49 0.84
N SER A 11 -6.85 16.23 0.57
CA SER A 11 -6.67 16.50 -0.67
C SER A 11 -5.99 15.44 -1.36
N THR A 12 -5.15 14.77 -0.78
CA THR A 12 -4.46 13.83 -1.51
C THR A 12 -5.29 12.65 -1.68
N LEU A 13 -6.26 12.48 -0.92
CA LEU A 13 -7.02 11.38 -1.06
C LEU A 13 -7.98 11.43 -2.10
N PRO A 14 -8.34 10.44 -2.56
CA PRO A 14 -9.24 10.43 -3.57
C PRO A 14 -10.44 10.89 -3.04
N PRO A 15 -11.11 11.23 -3.73
CA PRO A 15 -12.21 11.79 -3.38
C PRO A 15 -12.90 11.08 -2.50
N ARG A 16 -13.23 11.47 -1.67
CA ARG A 16 -13.87 11.02 -0.83
C ARG A 16 -15.04 10.53 -1.30
N LYS A 17 -15.17 9.77 -2.05
CA LYS A 17 -16.18 9.29 -2.45
C LYS A 17 -16.84 8.64 -1.52
N ALA A 18 -17.14 9.01 -0.79
CA ALA A 18 -17.90 8.52 0.11
C ALA A 18 -17.83 7.16 0.46
N GLY A 19 -18.37 6.73 1.18
CA GLY A 19 -18.37 5.48 1.69
C GLY A 19 -17.44 4.50 1.21
N LYS A 20 -17.19 4.47 0.04
CA LYS A 20 -16.34 3.62 -0.43
C LYS A 20 -15.08 3.78 0.09
N ARG A 21 -14.65 4.87 0.39
CA ARG A 21 -13.41 5.09 0.86
C ARG A 21 -13.23 4.44 2.09
N GLU A 22 -14.19 4.20 2.80
CA GLU A 22 -13.99 3.65 4.04
C GLU A 22 -13.40 2.31 3.96
N ARG A 23 -13.53 1.66 2.90
CA ARG A 23 -12.97 0.37 2.79
C ARG A 23 -11.49 0.42 2.70
N TRP A 24 -10.99 1.55 2.42
CA TRP A 24 -9.58 1.68 2.27
C TRP A 24 -9.00 2.36 3.44
N SER A 25 -9.69 2.38 4.52
CA SER A 25 -9.24 3.17 5.62
C SER A 25 -7.86 2.81 6.05
N GLY A 26 -7.44 1.62 5.88
CA GLY A 26 -6.14 1.29 6.31
C GLY A 26 -5.01 1.90 5.53
N TYR A 27 -5.27 2.35 4.37
CA TYR A 27 -4.18 2.76 3.57
C TYR A 27 -3.56 4.05 4.05
N ASN A 28 -4.23 4.84 4.78
CA ASN A 28 -3.64 6.02 5.19
C ASN A 28 -2.81 5.81 6.36
N THR A 29 -3.07 4.88 7.20
CA THR A 29 -2.32 4.72 8.38
C THR A 29 -1.27 3.71 8.15
N GLY A 30 -1.41 3.00 7.12
CA GLY A 30 -0.39 2.06 6.83
C GLY A 30 -0.40 0.87 7.68
N MET A 31 -1.34 0.70 8.49
CA MET A 31 -1.37 -0.36 9.24
C MET A 31 -2.39 -1.30 9.21
N ASP A 32 -3.44 -1.05 8.85
CA ASP A 32 -4.48 -1.98 8.92
C ASP A 32 -4.57 -2.85 7.74
N THR A 33 -4.96 -4.05 7.92
CA THR A 33 -5.19 -4.93 6.82
C THR A 33 -6.56 -4.63 6.29
N VAL A 34 -6.73 -4.69 5.03
CA VAL A 34 -8.01 -4.46 4.43
C VAL A 34 -8.81 -5.71 4.62
N HIS A 35 -9.91 -5.60 5.31
CA HIS A 35 -10.77 -6.73 5.50
C HIS A 35 -11.99 -6.63 4.63
N GLY A 36 -12.76 -7.61 4.57
CA GLY A 36 -13.98 -7.59 3.81
C GLY A 36 -13.64 -7.71 2.36
N SER A 37 -14.14 -6.86 1.55
CA SER A 37 -13.93 -7.02 0.12
C SER A 37 -12.58 -6.45 -0.23
N GLU A 38 -11.85 -7.17 -1.04
CA GLU A 38 -10.58 -6.66 -1.47
C GLU A 38 -10.80 -5.72 -2.63
N PRO A 39 -9.93 -4.78 -2.85
CA PRO A 39 -10.09 -3.84 -3.94
C PRO A 39 -9.93 -4.55 -5.26
N THR A 40 -10.47 -3.99 -6.31
CA THR A 40 -10.33 -4.57 -7.62
C THR A 40 -9.03 -4.09 -8.25
N ARG A 41 -8.58 -4.76 -9.28
CA ARG A 41 -7.39 -4.34 -9.98
C ARG A 41 -7.59 -2.95 -10.56
N ALA A 42 -8.78 -2.68 -11.08
CA ALA A 42 -9.08 -1.37 -11.65
C ALA A 42 -8.99 -0.27 -10.60
N GLU A 43 -9.42 -0.56 -9.37
CA GLU A 43 -9.33 0.43 -8.33
C GLU A 43 -7.87 0.72 -8.01
N ILE A 44 -7.04 -0.29 -7.99
CA ILE A 44 -5.63 -0.09 -7.73
C ILE A 44 -4.99 0.71 -8.87
N ASP A 45 -5.32 0.34 -10.11
CA ASP A 45 -4.73 1.01 -11.25
C ASP A 45 -5.12 2.49 -11.33
N SER A 46 -6.21 2.87 -10.71
CA SER A 46 -6.65 4.25 -10.79
C SER A 46 -6.09 5.14 -9.69
N LEU A 47 -5.29 4.58 -8.78
CA LEU A 47 -4.76 5.37 -7.69
C LEU A 47 -3.70 6.35 -8.19
N GLN A 48 -3.74 7.55 -7.68
CA GLN A 48 -2.79 8.55 -8.11
C GLN A 48 -1.71 8.70 -7.05
N GLY A 49 -0.53 9.03 -7.47
CA GLY A 49 0.58 9.28 -6.57
C GLY A 49 1.30 8.02 -6.16
N PRO A 50 2.25 8.14 -5.26
CA PRO A 50 3.02 6.98 -4.84
C PRO A 50 2.22 6.09 -3.91
N THR A 51 2.25 4.81 -4.18
CA THR A 51 1.49 3.84 -3.41
C THR A 51 2.32 2.59 -3.20
N LEU A 52 2.29 2.06 -1.99
CA LEU A 52 2.90 0.79 -1.70
C LEU A 52 1.77 -0.20 -1.41
N VAL A 53 1.72 -1.27 -2.17
CA VAL A 53 0.73 -2.32 -1.94
C VAL A 53 1.47 -3.51 -1.39
N GLU A 54 1.07 -3.96 -0.22
CA GLU A 54 1.73 -5.05 0.45
C GLU A 54 0.81 -6.25 0.47
N PHE A 55 1.23 -7.37 -0.11
CA PHE A 55 0.43 -8.58 -0.10
C PHE A 55 1.00 -9.54 0.93
N GLY A 56 0.17 -10.07 1.77
CA GLY A 56 0.62 -11.00 2.78
C GLY A 56 -0.52 -11.59 3.55
N ALA A 57 -0.23 -12.17 4.68
CA ALA A 57 -1.26 -12.74 5.52
C ALA A 57 -0.88 -12.48 6.97
N ALA A 58 -1.87 -12.34 7.82
CA ALA A 58 -1.62 -12.01 9.21
C ALA A 58 -0.81 -13.08 9.92
N TRP A 59 -0.97 -14.34 9.53
CA TRP A 59 -0.28 -15.43 10.19
C TRP A 59 1.09 -15.73 9.59
N CYS A 60 1.50 -15.01 8.61
CA CYS A 60 2.73 -15.30 7.89
C CYS A 60 3.93 -14.78 8.66
N GLY A 61 4.87 -15.66 8.97
CA GLY A 61 6.06 -15.25 9.71
C GLY A 61 6.96 -14.30 8.94
N TYR A 62 7.08 -14.51 7.63
CA TYR A 62 7.89 -13.62 6.82
C TYR A 62 7.26 -12.23 6.77
N CYS A 63 5.94 -12.17 6.80
CA CYS A 63 5.25 -10.89 6.78
C CYS A 63 5.50 -10.15 8.09
N ARG A 64 5.47 -10.87 9.21
CA ARG A 64 5.71 -10.25 10.48
C ARG A 64 7.16 -9.78 10.59
N ALA A 65 8.09 -10.54 10.02
CA ALA A 65 9.49 -10.15 10.06
C ALA A 65 9.74 -8.92 9.20
N ALA A 66 8.98 -8.74 8.13
CA ALA A 66 9.15 -7.60 7.25
C ALA A 66 8.52 -6.33 7.80
N ARG A 67 7.55 -6.48 8.68
CA ARG A 67 6.83 -5.31 9.17
C ARG A 67 7.70 -4.19 9.75
N PRO A 68 8.65 -4.47 10.63
CA PRO A 68 9.48 -3.40 11.14
C PRO A 68 10.35 -2.77 10.05
N LEU A 69 10.72 -3.55 9.02
CA LEU A 69 11.54 -3.00 7.96
C LEU A 69 10.69 -2.03 7.12
N ILE A 70 9.44 -2.39 6.88
CA ILE A 70 8.54 -1.55 6.13
C ILE A 70 8.23 -0.28 6.91
N THR A 71 7.96 -0.43 8.20
CA THR A 71 7.65 0.73 9.03
C THR A 71 8.84 1.69 9.07
N SER A 72 10.04 1.16 9.20
CA SER A 72 11.21 1.98 9.24
C SER A 72 11.40 2.74 7.94
N ALA A 73 11.22 2.05 6.82
CA ALA A 73 11.39 2.70 5.52
C ALA A 73 10.35 3.78 5.29
N LEU A 74 9.11 3.49 5.68
CA LEU A 74 8.05 4.45 5.47
C LEU A 74 8.22 5.70 6.33
N SER A 75 8.78 5.54 7.52
CA SER A 75 8.91 6.68 8.39
C SER A 75 9.93 7.67 7.86
N GLY A 76 10.85 7.25 7.03
CA GLY A 76 11.83 8.14 6.46
C GLY A 76 11.49 8.64 5.08
N ALA A 77 10.34 8.27 4.57
CA ALA A 77 10.00 8.63 3.19
C ALA A 77 9.00 9.76 3.14
N SER A 78 8.81 10.30 1.97
CA SER A 78 7.75 11.24 1.74
C SER A 78 6.46 10.50 1.90
N PRO A 79 5.35 11.17 2.10
CA PRO A 79 4.09 10.47 2.30
C PRO A 79 3.75 9.53 1.16
N VAL A 80 3.44 8.29 1.49
CA VAL A 80 3.11 7.28 0.52
C VAL A 80 1.87 6.57 1.01
N ARG A 81 0.94 6.30 0.09
CA ARG A 81 -0.26 5.56 0.45
C ARG A 81 0.17 4.11 0.66
N HIS A 82 -0.23 3.50 1.75
CA HIS A 82 0.18 2.13 2.04
C HIS A 82 -1.08 1.28 2.17
N ILE A 83 -1.23 0.31 1.31
CA ILE A 83 -2.39 -0.57 1.29
C ILE A 83 -1.91 -1.97 1.60
N ARG A 84 -2.50 -2.59 2.60
CA ARG A 84 -2.14 -3.95 2.95
C ARG A 84 -3.28 -4.85 2.51
N ILE A 85 -2.98 -5.85 1.71
CA ILE A 85 -3.96 -6.76 1.15
C ILE A 85 -3.72 -8.14 1.72
N GLU A 86 -4.74 -8.75 2.27
CA GLU A 86 -4.63 -10.09 2.73
C GLU A 86 -4.74 -10.98 1.52
N ASP A 87 -3.78 -11.83 1.29
CA ASP A 87 -3.79 -12.70 0.13
C ASP A 87 -4.11 -14.13 0.62
N GLY A 88 -4.33 -15.02 -0.30
CA GLY A 88 -4.59 -16.41 0.06
C GLY A 88 -5.70 -16.98 -0.72
N LYS A 89 -6.21 -18.13 -0.25
CA LYS A 89 -7.23 -18.80 -0.95
C LYS A 89 -8.46 -17.95 -1.06
N GLY A 90 -9.07 -17.90 -2.19
CA GLY A 90 -10.26 -17.10 -2.41
C GLY A 90 -10.00 -15.63 -2.69
N ARG A 91 -8.74 -15.23 -2.70
CA ARG A 91 -8.41 -13.85 -2.96
C ARG A 91 -7.82 -13.76 -4.35
N ARG A 92 -8.32 -12.85 -5.17
CA ARG A 92 -7.88 -12.77 -6.54
C ARG A 92 -6.82 -11.75 -6.84
N LEU A 93 -6.77 -10.69 -6.09
CA LEU A 93 -5.88 -9.60 -6.45
C LEU A 93 -4.42 -10.02 -6.47
N GLY A 94 -4.00 -10.85 -5.53
CA GLY A 94 -2.63 -11.31 -5.53
C GLY A 94 -2.29 -12.07 -6.81
N ARG A 95 -3.23 -12.89 -7.28
CA ARG A 95 -3.00 -13.62 -8.49
C ARG A 95 -2.94 -12.69 -9.69
N LEU A 96 -3.74 -11.66 -9.69
CA LEU A 96 -3.74 -10.72 -10.79
C LEU A 96 -2.41 -9.97 -10.85
N PHE A 97 -1.74 -9.80 -9.73
CA PHE A 97 -0.45 -9.17 -9.72
C PHE A 97 0.68 -10.20 -9.80
N GLY A 98 0.37 -11.45 -9.92
CA GLY A 98 1.40 -12.48 -10.04
C GLY A 98 2.14 -12.75 -8.74
N VAL A 99 1.50 -12.49 -7.61
CA VAL A 99 2.14 -12.69 -6.32
C VAL A 99 2.23 -14.16 -6.00
N LYS A 100 3.42 -14.64 -5.68
CA LYS A 100 3.62 -16.04 -5.35
C LYS A 100 4.13 -16.28 -3.95
N LEU A 101 4.85 -15.35 -3.39
CA LEU A 101 5.39 -15.50 -2.05
C LEU A 101 5.01 -14.27 -1.23
N TRP A 102 5.01 -14.39 0.07
CA TRP A 102 4.64 -13.30 0.96
C TRP A 102 5.78 -12.95 1.87
N PRO A 103 5.97 -11.68 2.20
CA PRO A 103 5.21 -10.59 1.63
C PRO A 103 5.77 -10.19 0.26
N THR A 104 4.93 -9.67 -0.57
CA THR A 104 5.35 -9.06 -1.82
C THR A 104 4.96 -7.60 -1.73
N LEU A 105 5.91 -6.72 -1.94
CA LEU A 105 5.67 -5.30 -1.89
C LEU A 105 5.70 -4.78 -3.30
N ILE A 106 4.64 -4.12 -3.73
CA ILE A 106 4.58 -3.59 -5.07
C ILE A 106 4.51 -2.09 -4.97
N PHE A 107 5.43 -1.41 -5.63
CA PHE A 107 5.54 0.02 -5.55
C PHE A 107 4.96 0.64 -6.82
N LEU A 108 3.91 1.42 -6.63
CA LEU A 108 3.20 2.00 -7.76
C LEU A 108 3.34 3.50 -7.80
N LYS A 109 3.29 4.04 -9.00
CA LYS A 109 3.24 5.48 -9.17
C LYS A 109 2.15 5.72 -10.17
N ASP A 110 1.10 6.41 -9.75
CA ASP A 110 -0.06 6.67 -10.58
C ASP A 110 -0.62 5.38 -11.17
N GLY A 111 -0.68 4.37 -10.33
CA GLY A 111 -1.25 3.09 -10.74
C GLY A 111 -0.33 2.16 -11.49
N LYS A 112 0.89 2.63 -11.85
CA LYS A 112 1.78 1.79 -12.59
C LYS A 112 2.81 1.16 -11.72
N GLU A 113 3.06 -0.12 -11.88
CA GLU A 113 4.06 -0.82 -11.08
C GLU A 113 5.45 -0.38 -11.50
N MET A 114 6.18 0.21 -10.58
CA MET A 114 7.51 0.70 -10.86
C MET A 114 8.57 -0.24 -10.30
N ALA A 115 8.25 -1.00 -9.28
CA ALA A 115 9.18 -1.94 -8.69
C ALA A 115 8.43 -2.91 -7.81
N ARG A 116 9.05 -4.02 -7.48
CA ARG A 116 8.46 -4.94 -6.53
C ARG A 116 9.58 -5.64 -5.79
N LEU A 117 9.34 -5.94 -4.53
CA LEU A 117 10.30 -6.64 -3.73
C LEU A 117 9.57 -7.81 -3.08
N VAL A 118 10.23 -8.96 -3.10
CA VAL A 118 9.65 -10.16 -2.51
C VAL A 118 10.53 -10.50 -1.32
N ARG A 119 9.93 -10.53 -0.14
CA ARG A 119 10.65 -10.86 1.08
C ARG A 119 11.93 -10.05 1.25
N PRO A 120 11.80 -8.72 1.29
CA PRO A 120 12.98 -7.87 1.42
C PRO A 120 13.72 -8.15 2.71
N GLU A 121 15.03 -8.12 2.66
CA GLU A 121 15.82 -8.43 3.80
C GLU A 121 16.26 -7.24 4.62
N ASN A 122 16.12 -6.07 4.12
CA ASN A 122 16.47 -4.89 4.90
C ASN A 122 15.64 -3.69 4.47
N SER A 123 15.63 -2.67 5.29
CA SER A 123 14.82 -1.51 5.00
C SER A 123 15.39 -0.63 3.91
N ASP A 124 16.68 -0.74 3.61
CA ASP A 124 17.25 0.08 2.57
C ASP A 124 16.67 -0.25 1.21
N LEU A 125 16.42 -1.52 0.93
CA LEU A 125 15.83 -1.89 -0.35
C LEU A 125 14.46 -1.27 -0.48
N ILE A 126 13.70 -1.28 0.61
CA ILE A 126 12.35 -0.73 0.59
C ILE A 126 12.45 0.78 0.42
N GLN A 127 13.38 1.41 1.13
CA GLN A 127 13.53 2.84 1.05
C GLN A 127 13.89 3.29 -0.34
N ARG A 128 14.77 2.59 -1.03
CA ARG A 128 15.12 2.97 -2.39
C ARG A 128 13.94 2.85 -3.31
N ALA A 129 13.14 1.81 -3.16
CA ALA A 129 11.96 1.66 -4.00
C ALA A 129 10.95 2.77 -3.72
N LEU A 130 10.82 3.16 -2.44
CA LEU A 130 9.91 4.24 -2.11
C LEU A 130 10.40 5.55 -2.71
N GLU A 131 11.70 5.79 -2.67
CA GLU A 131 12.22 7.00 -3.25
C GLU A 131 11.94 7.05 -4.74
N ASN A 132 12.01 5.91 -5.38
CA ASN A 132 11.78 5.86 -6.80
C ASN A 132 10.36 6.26 -7.17
N ILE A 133 9.36 5.87 -6.39
CA ILE A 133 8.00 6.22 -6.73
C ILE A 133 7.63 7.61 -6.22
N CYS A 134 8.41 8.16 -5.33
CA CYS A 134 8.15 9.50 -4.84
C CYS A 134 8.80 10.57 -5.67
N LYS A 135 9.71 10.21 -6.57
CA LYS A 135 10.35 11.20 -7.38
C LYS A 135 9.40 11.78 -8.33
N ASP A 136 9.52 13.02 -8.59
CA ASP A 136 8.68 13.65 -9.53
C ASP A 136 9.32 13.48 -10.78
N ALA A 137 8.78 13.14 -11.72
CA ALA A 137 9.43 12.88 -12.92
C ALA A 137 9.86 13.91 -13.70
#